data_6bc919ed1c17d4c5dca6d892ba917bcd
#
_entry.id   6bc919ed1c17d4c5dca6d892ba917bcd
#
_cell.length_a   1.000
_cell.length_b   1.000
_cell.length_c   1.000
_cell.angle_alpha   90.00
_cell.angle_beta   90.00
_cell.angle_gamma   90.00
#
_symmetry.space_group_name_H-M   'P 1'
#
loop_
_entity.id
_entity.type
_entity.pdbx_description
1 polymer ?
#
loop_
_entity_poly.entity_id
_entity_poly.type
_entity_poly.pdbx_seq_one_letter_code
_entity_poly.pdbx_strand_id
1 'polypeptide(L)'
;MKLLWVCNMVPGDVRAKISGGSGSAYWIDHVLSDVSRRQIPLHILCRGGEARGALDDTCSFCLFPELPPQEYSVSLENLFLKELQTFQPDVIHIWGSEYGHTLAMVNAAEKAGMLERVVIGMQGLCSVIARHYHEGVPLSVVRGYTFRDFIRRNNILGQQKVFAQRGRLEVEALQKVRHVMGRTDWDRACVQNINPTVRYHFCNETLREPFYQDSWSYETCQKHRIFASSCVYPVKGFHYLLEAFAKLVEKYPDATLAVPGKDFCKLDTWQKRLRESSYDRYLRKLVEKYHLEDRIEILGSLSAQQMKEQYLMANVFVLPSTIENSPNSMGEAMLLGTPCVASDVGGVSTMLKHYEEGFVYQSTAPYMLAHYVDRIFAMEAGAETMGHAAAAHARRTHAPDTNLDDLLKTYDAVAKAAQGGV
;
A
#
# COMPACT_ATOMS: atom_id res chain seq x y z
N MET A 1 0.19 19.92 -22.39
CA MET A 1 -0.47 18.65 -21.96
C MET A 1 -1.32 18.94 -20.74
N LYS A 2 -2.62 18.58 -20.77
CA LYS A 2 -3.57 18.73 -19.66
C LYS A 2 -3.75 17.36 -18.99
N LEU A 3 -3.59 17.30 -17.68
CA LEU A 3 -3.69 16.08 -16.89
C LEU A 3 -5.00 16.04 -16.09
N LEU A 4 -5.67 14.90 -16.06
CA LEU A 4 -6.75 14.62 -15.12
C LEU A 4 -6.33 13.44 -14.25
N TRP A 5 -6.35 13.64 -12.94
CA TRP A 5 -6.08 12.58 -11.96
C TRP A 5 -7.34 12.14 -11.28
N VAL A 6 -7.48 10.82 -11.06
CA VAL A 6 -8.54 10.23 -10.23
C VAL A 6 -7.88 9.55 -9.04
N CYS A 7 -8.15 10.06 -7.84
CA CYS A 7 -7.50 9.63 -6.61
C CYS A 7 -8.49 8.99 -5.66
N ASN A 8 -8.09 7.90 -5.02
CA ASN A 8 -8.86 7.23 -3.97
C ASN A 8 -8.75 7.90 -2.59
N MET A 9 -7.93 8.93 -2.48
CA MET A 9 -7.73 9.76 -1.30
C MET A 9 -7.69 11.25 -1.68
N VAL A 10 -7.92 12.12 -0.72
CA VAL A 10 -7.78 13.56 -0.89
C VAL A 10 -6.33 13.95 -0.60
N PRO A 11 -5.58 14.49 -1.58
CA PRO A 11 -4.22 15.00 -1.35
C PRO A 11 -4.18 16.05 -0.21
N GLY A 12 -3.03 16.15 0.46
CA GLY A 12 -2.85 17.02 1.62
C GLY A 12 -3.17 18.49 1.33
N ASP A 13 -2.69 19.02 0.22
CA ASP A 13 -2.95 20.41 -0.20
C ASP A 13 -4.43 20.66 -0.48
N VAL A 14 -5.11 19.71 -1.14
CA VAL A 14 -6.57 19.80 -1.37
C VAL A 14 -7.31 19.77 -0.04
N ARG A 15 -6.91 18.90 0.88
CA ARG A 15 -7.51 18.81 2.22
C ARG A 15 -7.28 20.09 3.01
N ALA A 16 -6.07 20.64 3.01
CA ALA A 16 -5.75 21.91 3.68
C ALA A 16 -6.62 23.06 3.15
N LYS A 17 -6.84 23.10 1.83
CA LYS A 17 -7.70 24.12 1.19
C LYS A 17 -9.16 24.01 1.61
N ILE A 18 -9.68 22.80 1.84
CA ILE A 18 -11.08 22.56 2.20
C ILE A 18 -11.33 22.76 3.70
N SER A 19 -10.44 22.23 4.56
CA SER A 19 -10.64 22.18 6.01
C SER A 19 -9.88 23.23 6.80
N GLY A 20 -8.97 23.99 6.17
CA GLY A 20 -8.12 24.97 6.82
C GLY A 20 -7.06 24.37 7.76
N GLY A 21 -6.86 23.05 7.75
CA GLY A 21 -5.91 22.34 8.60
C GLY A 21 -4.74 21.76 7.83
N SER A 22 -3.66 21.35 8.54
CA SER A 22 -2.57 20.61 7.92
C SER A 22 -3.07 19.20 7.54
N GLY A 23 -2.93 18.83 6.27
CA GLY A 23 -3.19 17.47 5.81
C GLY A 23 -2.10 16.48 6.28
N SER A 24 -2.43 15.22 6.50
CA SER A 24 -1.41 14.17 6.60
C SER A 24 -0.75 14.00 5.23
N ALA A 25 0.60 14.00 5.21
CA ALA A 25 1.34 13.79 3.98
C ALA A 25 1.17 12.34 3.47
N TYR A 26 0.73 12.24 2.23
CA TYR A 26 0.68 11.00 1.48
C TYR A 26 1.80 10.98 0.43
N TRP A 27 2.12 9.83 -0.12
CA TRP A 27 3.09 9.72 -1.21
C TRP A 27 2.70 10.55 -2.46
N ILE A 28 1.40 10.70 -2.74
CA ILE A 28 0.89 11.48 -3.88
C ILE A 28 1.14 12.98 -3.74
N ASP A 29 1.30 13.49 -2.52
CA ASP A 29 1.50 14.93 -2.26
C ASP A 29 2.82 15.42 -2.85
N HIS A 30 3.86 14.56 -2.81
CA HIS A 30 5.15 14.90 -3.43
C HIS A 30 5.02 15.07 -4.95
N VAL A 31 4.38 14.09 -5.60
CA VAL A 31 4.16 14.15 -7.06
C VAL A 31 3.26 15.33 -7.45
N LEU A 32 2.25 15.65 -6.65
CA LEU A 32 1.39 16.80 -6.86
C LEU A 32 2.20 18.12 -6.80
N SER A 33 3.04 18.27 -5.79
CA SER A 33 3.93 19.45 -5.66
C SER A 33 4.86 19.59 -6.86
N ASP A 34 5.41 18.47 -7.37
CA ASP A 34 6.32 18.49 -8.51
C ASP A 34 5.63 18.85 -9.83
N VAL A 35 4.42 18.33 -10.05
CA VAL A 35 3.59 18.67 -11.23
C VAL A 35 3.16 20.14 -11.19
N SER A 36 2.76 20.64 -10.01
CA SER A 36 2.40 22.07 -9.82
C SER A 36 3.59 22.98 -10.07
N ARG A 37 4.79 22.67 -9.58
CA ARG A 37 6.01 23.44 -9.86
C ARG A 37 6.33 23.54 -11.35
N ARG A 38 5.99 22.53 -12.15
CA ARG A 38 6.16 22.53 -13.60
C ARG A 38 5.01 23.24 -14.34
N GLN A 39 4.04 23.79 -13.61
CA GLN A 39 2.86 24.52 -14.14
C GLN A 39 2.08 23.71 -15.19
N ILE A 40 1.99 22.41 -15.02
CA ILE A 40 1.22 21.52 -15.89
C ILE A 40 -0.25 21.64 -15.50
N PRO A 41 -1.17 22.01 -16.42
CA PRO A 41 -2.60 22.07 -16.13
C PRO A 41 -3.12 20.73 -15.63
N LEU A 42 -3.66 20.72 -14.39
CA LEU A 42 -4.09 19.54 -13.67
C LEU A 42 -5.51 19.71 -13.12
N HIS A 43 -6.37 18.72 -13.33
CA HIS A 43 -7.65 18.59 -12.67
C HIS A 43 -7.68 17.32 -11.83
N ILE A 44 -7.95 17.44 -10.52
CA ILE A 44 -7.90 16.31 -9.58
C ILE A 44 -9.32 15.94 -9.16
N LEU A 45 -9.73 14.71 -9.44
CA LEU A 45 -10.95 14.11 -8.93
C LEU A 45 -10.61 13.26 -7.71
N CYS A 46 -11.12 13.61 -6.53
CA CYS A 46 -10.80 12.94 -5.27
C CYS A 46 -12.05 12.34 -4.63
N ARG A 47 -11.91 11.14 -4.08
CA ARG A 47 -12.92 10.54 -3.22
C ARG A 47 -12.92 11.22 -1.85
N GLY A 48 -14.04 11.82 -1.42
CA GLY A 48 -14.07 12.45 -0.09
C GLY A 48 -15.19 13.46 0.15
N GLY A 49 -16.32 13.37 -0.54
CA GLY A 49 -17.47 14.25 -0.35
C GLY A 49 -17.84 15.06 -1.57
N GLU A 50 -18.38 16.26 -1.38
CA GLU A 50 -18.79 17.17 -2.46
C GLU A 50 -18.17 18.55 -2.23
N ALA A 51 -17.08 18.83 -2.92
CA ALA A 51 -16.45 20.14 -2.92
C ALA A 51 -15.74 20.38 -4.25
N ARG A 52 -15.62 21.63 -4.63
CA ARG A 52 -14.88 22.08 -5.83
C ARG A 52 -14.04 23.29 -5.49
N GLY A 53 -12.91 23.42 -6.15
CA GLY A 53 -12.03 24.57 -5.96
C GLY A 53 -10.79 24.51 -6.84
N ALA A 54 -9.88 25.43 -6.58
CA ALA A 54 -8.55 25.47 -7.18
C ALA A 54 -7.48 25.59 -6.09
N LEU A 55 -6.36 24.94 -6.28
CA LEU A 55 -5.17 25.12 -5.46
C LEU A 55 -4.44 26.39 -5.93
N ASP A 56 -4.31 26.54 -7.26
CA ASP A 56 -3.70 27.67 -7.95
C ASP A 56 -4.32 27.84 -9.35
N ASP A 57 -3.72 28.68 -10.20
CA ASP A 57 -4.22 28.97 -11.55
C ASP A 57 -4.12 27.78 -12.51
N THR A 58 -3.29 26.78 -12.20
CA THR A 58 -3.05 25.61 -13.03
C THR A 58 -3.68 24.33 -12.49
N CYS A 59 -3.99 24.29 -11.19
CA CYS A 59 -4.48 23.09 -10.52
C CYS A 59 -5.86 23.30 -9.90
N SER A 60 -6.85 22.59 -10.41
CA SER A 60 -8.22 22.56 -9.88
C SER A 60 -8.60 21.18 -9.34
N PHE A 61 -9.62 21.12 -8.48
CA PHE A 61 -10.09 19.86 -7.93
C PHE A 61 -11.63 19.79 -7.84
N CYS A 62 -12.12 18.56 -7.87
CA CYS A 62 -13.51 18.22 -7.57
C CYS A 62 -13.54 16.96 -6.70
N LEU A 63 -14.22 17.03 -5.56
CA LEU A 63 -14.49 15.86 -4.75
C LEU A 63 -15.75 15.16 -5.25
N PHE A 64 -15.72 13.82 -5.19
CA PHE A 64 -16.87 12.99 -5.48
C PHE A 64 -17.27 12.15 -4.26
N PRO A 65 -18.56 11.73 -4.14
CA PRO A 65 -19.08 11.03 -2.97
C PRO A 65 -18.32 9.75 -2.64
N GLU A 66 -18.14 9.48 -1.35
CA GLU A 66 -17.65 8.21 -0.87
C GLU A 66 -18.68 7.10 -1.05
N LEU A 67 -18.40 6.17 -1.94
CA LEU A 67 -19.16 4.95 -2.11
C LEU A 67 -18.40 3.76 -1.50
N PRO A 68 -19.11 2.68 -1.11
CA PRO A 68 -18.45 1.43 -0.76
C PRO A 68 -17.48 0.99 -1.87
N PRO A 69 -16.26 0.56 -1.54
CA PRO A 69 -15.22 0.30 -2.54
C PRO A 69 -15.59 -0.71 -3.64
N GLN A 70 -16.52 -1.63 -3.33
CA GLN A 70 -17.03 -2.67 -4.23
C GLN A 70 -18.23 -2.22 -5.07
N GLU A 71 -18.71 -0.98 -4.92
CA GLU A 71 -19.88 -0.49 -5.65
C GLU A 71 -19.46 0.26 -6.92
N TYR A 72 -20.12 -0.11 -8.01
CA TYR A 72 -20.13 0.67 -9.24
C TYR A 72 -21.32 1.63 -9.23
N SER A 73 -21.14 2.84 -9.72
CA SER A 73 -22.17 3.87 -9.72
C SER A 73 -22.28 4.57 -11.08
N VAL A 74 -23.45 4.46 -11.71
CA VAL A 74 -23.79 5.16 -12.95
C VAL A 74 -23.84 6.68 -12.74
N SER A 75 -24.26 7.14 -11.56
CA SER A 75 -24.25 8.59 -11.25
C SER A 75 -22.82 9.14 -11.18
N LEU A 76 -21.90 8.38 -10.65
CA LEU A 76 -20.48 8.74 -10.62
C LEU A 76 -19.87 8.71 -12.02
N GLU A 77 -20.21 7.73 -12.84
CA GLU A 77 -19.80 7.67 -14.24
C GLU A 77 -20.28 8.91 -15.01
N ASN A 78 -21.54 9.33 -14.82
CA ASN A 78 -22.08 10.53 -15.46
C ASN A 78 -21.39 11.82 -14.96
N LEU A 79 -21.04 11.89 -13.67
CA LEU A 79 -20.22 12.97 -13.13
C LEU A 79 -18.87 13.03 -13.85
N PHE A 80 -18.17 11.91 -13.94
CA PHE A 80 -16.88 11.84 -14.62
C PHE A 80 -16.96 12.17 -16.10
N LEU A 81 -18.00 11.73 -16.79
CA LEU A 81 -18.24 12.09 -18.20
C LEU A 81 -18.34 13.63 -18.37
N LYS A 82 -19.07 14.29 -17.48
CA LYS A 82 -19.17 15.76 -17.49
C LYS A 82 -17.82 16.44 -17.23
N GLU A 83 -17.02 15.95 -16.27
CA GLU A 83 -15.69 16.49 -16.00
C GLU A 83 -14.76 16.31 -17.21
N LEU A 84 -14.78 15.15 -17.86
CA LEU A 84 -14.01 14.88 -19.08
C LEU A 84 -14.40 15.82 -20.23
N GLN A 85 -15.69 16.01 -20.46
CA GLN A 85 -16.20 16.91 -21.49
C GLN A 85 -15.85 18.37 -21.24
N THR A 86 -15.81 18.79 -19.97
CA THR A 86 -15.49 20.17 -19.57
C THR A 86 -14.00 20.44 -19.63
N PHE A 87 -13.18 19.56 -19.03
CA PHE A 87 -11.74 19.80 -18.91
C PHE A 87 -10.95 19.41 -20.16
N GLN A 88 -11.41 18.41 -20.93
CA GLN A 88 -10.75 17.91 -22.14
C GLN A 88 -9.28 17.53 -21.89
N PRO A 89 -8.98 16.55 -21.02
CA PRO A 89 -7.61 16.16 -20.69
C PRO A 89 -6.91 15.46 -21.87
N ASP A 90 -5.60 15.61 -21.97
CA ASP A 90 -4.74 14.83 -22.87
C ASP A 90 -4.40 13.47 -22.28
N VAL A 91 -4.32 13.38 -20.94
CA VAL A 91 -4.07 12.13 -20.20
C VAL A 91 -4.99 12.06 -18.99
N ILE A 92 -5.55 10.89 -18.75
CA ILE A 92 -6.39 10.54 -17.60
C ILE A 92 -5.63 9.49 -16.79
N HIS A 93 -5.07 9.88 -15.65
CA HIS A 93 -4.36 8.95 -14.76
C HIS A 93 -5.26 8.55 -13.59
N ILE A 94 -5.55 7.28 -13.45
CA ILE A 94 -6.31 6.71 -12.34
C ILE A 94 -5.30 6.09 -11.36
N TRP A 95 -5.19 6.66 -10.16
CA TRP A 95 -4.29 6.23 -9.10
C TRP A 95 -4.88 5.06 -8.31
N GLY A 96 -4.74 3.86 -8.84
CA GLY A 96 -5.21 2.61 -8.27
C GLY A 96 -6.36 1.97 -9.04
N SER A 97 -6.37 0.65 -9.07
CA SER A 97 -7.40 -0.18 -9.72
C SER A 97 -8.50 -0.66 -8.77
N GLU A 98 -8.30 -0.48 -7.46
CA GLU A 98 -8.96 -1.24 -6.39
C GLU A 98 -10.39 -0.79 -6.06
N TYR A 99 -10.92 0.26 -6.69
CA TYR A 99 -12.21 0.86 -6.34
C TYR A 99 -13.19 0.87 -7.52
N GLY A 100 -14.49 0.83 -7.23
CA GLY A 100 -15.52 0.89 -8.26
C GLY A 100 -15.49 2.18 -9.10
N HIS A 101 -14.95 3.28 -8.57
CA HIS A 101 -14.78 4.52 -9.33
C HIS A 101 -13.74 4.41 -10.46
N THR A 102 -12.80 3.47 -10.39
CA THR A 102 -11.88 3.18 -11.50
C THR A 102 -12.64 2.74 -12.74
N LEU A 103 -13.54 1.76 -12.60
CA LEU A 103 -14.39 1.32 -13.71
C LEU A 103 -15.34 2.44 -14.18
N ALA A 104 -15.87 3.24 -13.25
CA ALA A 104 -16.73 4.37 -13.61
C ALA A 104 -15.99 5.42 -14.47
N MET A 105 -14.72 5.72 -14.16
CA MET A 105 -13.90 6.62 -14.98
C MET A 105 -13.55 5.99 -16.34
N VAL A 106 -13.20 4.70 -16.37
CA VAL A 106 -12.91 4.00 -17.63
C VAL A 106 -14.13 4.01 -18.57
N ASN A 107 -15.32 3.73 -18.04
CA ASN A 107 -16.57 3.77 -18.82
C ASN A 107 -16.93 5.20 -19.27
N ALA A 108 -16.71 6.20 -18.42
CA ALA A 108 -16.90 7.61 -18.76
C ALA A 108 -15.95 8.03 -19.91
N ALA A 109 -14.68 7.61 -19.84
CA ALA A 109 -13.69 7.88 -20.87
C ALA A 109 -14.04 7.17 -22.20
N GLU A 110 -14.55 5.94 -22.15
CA GLU A 110 -15.05 5.21 -23.32
C GLU A 110 -16.20 5.97 -23.99
N LYS A 111 -17.20 6.42 -23.23
CA LYS A 111 -18.33 7.24 -23.73
C LYS A 111 -17.90 8.60 -24.27
N ALA A 112 -16.84 9.18 -23.73
CA ALA A 112 -16.28 10.45 -24.22
C ALA A 112 -15.37 10.29 -25.44
N GLY A 113 -15.08 9.06 -25.90
CA GLY A 113 -14.10 8.80 -26.96
C GLY A 113 -12.66 9.05 -26.53
N MET A 114 -12.37 8.96 -25.22
CA MET A 114 -11.07 9.27 -24.59
C MET A 114 -10.38 8.06 -23.97
N LEU A 115 -10.82 6.83 -24.28
CA LEU A 115 -10.30 5.62 -23.66
C LEU A 115 -8.79 5.43 -23.88
N GLU A 116 -8.28 5.82 -25.05
CA GLU A 116 -6.85 5.78 -25.39
C GLU A 116 -5.98 6.72 -24.52
N ARG A 117 -6.60 7.69 -23.83
CA ARG A 117 -5.93 8.63 -22.95
C ARG A 117 -5.82 8.15 -21.52
N VAL A 118 -6.43 6.98 -21.20
CA VAL A 118 -6.45 6.44 -19.83
C VAL A 118 -5.20 5.64 -19.55
N VAL A 119 -4.57 5.92 -18.40
CA VAL A 119 -3.55 5.06 -17.78
C VAL A 119 -3.98 4.75 -16.34
N ILE A 120 -3.93 3.47 -15.94
CA ILE A 120 -4.18 3.03 -14.58
C ILE A 120 -2.85 2.75 -13.89
N GLY A 121 -2.58 3.45 -12.78
CA GLY A 121 -1.43 3.18 -11.90
C GLY A 121 -1.76 2.05 -10.93
N MET A 122 -0.96 1.00 -10.91
CA MET A 122 -1.20 -0.18 -10.06
C MET A 122 -0.70 0.07 -8.63
N GLN A 123 -1.63 0.02 -7.66
CA GLN A 123 -1.30 0.07 -6.23
C GLN A 123 -1.39 -1.33 -5.60
N GLY A 124 -2.47 -2.01 -5.83
CA GLY A 124 -2.71 -3.40 -5.45
C GLY A 124 -3.52 -4.12 -6.52
N LEU A 125 -3.78 -5.39 -6.33
CA LEU A 125 -4.61 -6.22 -7.20
C LEU A 125 -5.66 -6.94 -6.37
N CYS A 126 -6.85 -6.35 -6.24
CA CYS A 126 -7.94 -6.90 -5.44
C CYS A 126 -8.36 -8.30 -5.86
N SER A 127 -8.30 -8.59 -7.17
CA SER A 127 -8.58 -9.91 -7.74
C SER A 127 -7.63 -10.99 -7.25
N VAL A 128 -6.36 -10.65 -6.98
CA VAL A 128 -5.36 -11.55 -6.41
C VAL A 128 -5.41 -11.53 -4.90
N ILE A 129 -5.50 -10.36 -4.26
CA ILE A 129 -5.62 -10.21 -2.80
C ILE A 129 -6.75 -11.08 -2.26
N ALA A 130 -7.90 -11.13 -2.95
CA ALA A 130 -9.05 -11.93 -2.54
C ALA A 130 -8.73 -13.43 -2.41
N ARG A 131 -7.79 -13.96 -3.21
CA ARG A 131 -7.38 -15.38 -3.17
C ARG A 131 -6.52 -15.69 -1.96
N HIS A 132 -5.69 -14.75 -1.52
CA HIS A 132 -4.74 -14.87 -0.41
C HIS A 132 -5.23 -14.24 0.90
N TYR A 133 -6.48 -13.75 0.95
CA TYR A 133 -6.98 -12.86 2.00
C TYR A 133 -6.85 -13.43 3.42
N HIS A 134 -7.07 -14.73 3.59
CA HIS A 134 -7.06 -15.40 4.90
C HIS A 134 -6.08 -16.58 4.97
N GLU A 135 -5.05 -16.54 4.14
CA GLU A 135 -4.03 -17.60 4.11
C GLU A 135 -3.42 -17.81 5.50
N GLY A 136 -3.35 -19.08 5.93
CA GLY A 136 -2.86 -19.48 7.25
C GLY A 136 -3.81 -19.26 8.43
N VAL A 137 -4.94 -18.59 8.22
CA VAL A 137 -5.94 -18.40 9.28
C VAL A 137 -6.85 -19.64 9.37
N PRO A 138 -7.03 -20.26 10.56
CA PRO A 138 -7.90 -21.42 10.71
C PRO A 138 -9.34 -21.15 10.23
N LEU A 139 -9.94 -22.13 9.54
CA LEU A 139 -11.31 -22.00 9.01
C LEU A 139 -12.36 -21.65 10.08
N SER A 140 -12.18 -22.14 11.32
CA SER A 140 -13.04 -21.77 12.45
C SER A 140 -13.00 -20.27 12.78
N VAL A 141 -11.84 -19.63 12.59
CA VAL A 141 -11.67 -18.17 12.75
C VAL A 141 -12.24 -17.43 11.54
N VAL A 142 -11.93 -17.90 10.32
CA VAL A 142 -12.42 -17.29 9.06
C VAL A 142 -13.95 -17.24 9.00
N ARG A 143 -14.62 -18.31 9.43
CA ARG A 143 -16.08 -18.42 9.48
C ARG A 143 -16.68 -17.87 10.75
N GLY A 144 -15.86 -17.60 11.77
CA GLY A 144 -16.29 -17.10 13.07
C GLY A 144 -16.85 -15.68 12.98
N TYR A 145 -17.64 -15.34 14.01
CA TYR A 145 -18.18 -14.00 14.18
C TYR A 145 -17.91 -13.50 15.59
N THR A 146 -17.52 -12.25 15.70
CA THR A 146 -17.64 -11.49 16.95
C THR A 146 -18.94 -10.70 16.95
N PHE A 147 -19.29 -10.07 18.07
CA PHE A 147 -20.42 -9.16 18.11
C PHE A 147 -20.28 -8.01 17.10
N ARG A 148 -19.07 -7.42 17.00
CA ARG A 148 -18.76 -6.40 16.01
C ARG A 148 -18.98 -6.90 14.58
N ASP A 149 -18.45 -8.09 14.26
CA ASP A 149 -18.54 -8.64 12.91
C ASP A 149 -20.00 -8.95 12.52
N PHE A 150 -20.80 -9.39 13.49
CA PHE A 150 -22.24 -9.61 13.28
C PHE A 150 -22.96 -8.29 12.95
N ILE A 151 -22.76 -7.25 13.76
CA ILE A 151 -23.41 -5.94 13.54
C ILE A 151 -22.93 -5.30 12.23
N ARG A 152 -21.64 -5.38 11.92
CA ARG A 152 -21.05 -4.79 10.71
C ARG A 152 -21.15 -5.68 9.47
N ARG A 153 -21.63 -6.91 9.61
CA ARG A 153 -21.62 -7.94 8.55
C ARG A 153 -20.26 -8.08 7.87
N ASN A 154 -19.20 -7.99 8.64
CA ASN A 154 -17.82 -7.81 8.16
C ASN A 154 -16.82 -8.72 8.88
N ASN A 155 -17.08 -10.04 8.94
CA ASN A 155 -16.10 -11.04 9.35
C ASN A 155 -15.05 -11.27 8.24
N ILE A 156 -14.03 -12.08 8.50
CA ILE A 156 -12.92 -12.32 7.55
C ILE A 156 -13.45 -12.79 6.18
N LEU A 157 -14.41 -13.71 6.16
CA LEU A 157 -15.02 -14.20 4.92
C LEU A 157 -15.81 -13.10 4.19
N GLY A 158 -16.50 -12.22 4.94
CA GLY A 158 -17.18 -11.04 4.40
C GLY A 158 -16.20 -10.07 3.75
N GLN A 159 -15.08 -9.80 4.39
CA GLN A 159 -14.02 -8.95 3.85
C GLN A 159 -13.42 -9.54 2.57
N GLN A 160 -13.13 -10.85 2.55
CA GLN A 160 -12.67 -11.53 1.33
C GLN A 160 -13.66 -11.38 0.16
N LYS A 161 -14.97 -11.52 0.43
CA LYS A 161 -16.01 -11.31 -0.59
C LYS A 161 -16.01 -9.89 -1.15
N VAL A 162 -15.80 -8.89 -0.29
CA VAL A 162 -15.67 -7.49 -0.72
C VAL A 162 -14.46 -7.33 -1.65
N PHE A 163 -13.29 -7.90 -1.31
CA PHE A 163 -12.13 -7.89 -2.20
C PHE A 163 -12.40 -8.62 -3.52
N ALA A 164 -13.09 -9.75 -3.49
CA ALA A 164 -13.48 -10.47 -4.72
C ALA A 164 -14.43 -9.65 -5.61
N GLN A 165 -15.37 -8.89 -5.02
CA GLN A 165 -16.25 -7.99 -5.77
C GLN A 165 -15.47 -6.83 -6.39
N ARG A 166 -14.59 -6.18 -5.61
CA ARG A 166 -13.66 -5.15 -6.10
C ARG A 166 -12.81 -5.68 -7.25
N GLY A 167 -12.27 -6.90 -7.09
CA GLY A 167 -11.46 -7.55 -8.12
C GLY A 167 -12.20 -7.81 -9.44
N ARG A 168 -13.52 -8.02 -9.43
CA ARG A 168 -14.31 -8.12 -10.67
C ARG A 168 -14.37 -6.80 -11.41
N LEU A 169 -14.62 -5.69 -10.69
CA LEU A 169 -14.65 -4.34 -11.28
C LEU A 169 -13.27 -3.94 -11.79
N GLU A 170 -12.21 -4.29 -11.05
CA GLU A 170 -10.81 -4.11 -11.43
C GLU A 170 -10.48 -4.83 -12.75
N VAL A 171 -10.82 -6.12 -12.85
CA VAL A 171 -10.57 -6.92 -14.06
C VAL A 171 -11.30 -6.32 -15.24
N GLU A 172 -12.57 -5.92 -15.10
CA GLU A 172 -13.35 -5.28 -16.16
C GLU A 172 -12.70 -3.96 -16.62
N ALA A 173 -12.23 -3.12 -15.71
CA ALA A 173 -11.53 -1.89 -16.03
C ALA A 173 -10.21 -2.15 -16.79
N LEU A 174 -9.39 -3.10 -16.28
CA LEU A 174 -8.11 -3.45 -16.89
C LEU A 174 -8.25 -4.07 -18.29
N GLN A 175 -9.33 -4.82 -18.56
CA GLN A 175 -9.61 -5.38 -19.88
C GLN A 175 -9.91 -4.32 -20.95
N LYS A 176 -10.39 -3.14 -20.55
CA LYS A 176 -10.76 -2.06 -21.47
C LYS A 176 -9.61 -1.13 -21.82
N VAL A 177 -8.69 -0.87 -20.88
CA VAL A 177 -7.63 0.14 -21.06
C VAL A 177 -6.46 -0.38 -21.86
N ARG A 178 -5.76 0.53 -22.55
CA ARG A 178 -4.55 0.22 -23.30
C ARG A 178 -3.27 0.47 -22.54
N HIS A 179 -3.29 1.33 -21.54
CA HIS A 179 -2.10 1.71 -20.80
C HIS A 179 -2.27 1.43 -19.31
N VAL A 180 -1.29 0.74 -18.76
CA VAL A 180 -1.16 0.48 -17.33
C VAL A 180 0.25 0.82 -16.89
N MET A 181 0.37 1.41 -15.72
CA MET A 181 1.65 1.76 -15.09
C MET A 181 1.80 0.97 -13.78
N GLY A 182 2.95 0.36 -13.60
CA GLY A 182 3.25 -0.45 -12.40
C GLY A 182 4.74 -0.47 -12.09
N ARG A 183 5.13 -1.27 -11.11
CA ARG A 183 6.45 -1.19 -10.45
C ARG A 183 7.18 -2.50 -10.31
N THR A 184 6.53 -3.61 -10.61
CA THR A 184 7.08 -4.95 -10.39
C THR A 184 6.82 -5.88 -11.57
N ASP A 185 7.64 -6.89 -11.73
CA ASP A 185 7.38 -7.93 -12.72
C ASP A 185 6.11 -8.71 -12.39
N TRP A 186 5.76 -8.78 -11.10
CA TRP A 186 4.56 -9.46 -10.66
C TRP A 186 3.28 -8.73 -11.11
N ASP A 187 3.15 -7.42 -10.89
CA ASP A 187 1.97 -6.68 -11.32
C ASP A 187 1.88 -6.62 -12.85
N ARG A 188 3.04 -6.51 -13.54
CA ARG A 188 3.12 -6.63 -14.99
C ARG A 188 2.56 -7.96 -15.50
N ALA A 189 3.01 -9.09 -14.91
CA ALA A 189 2.54 -10.41 -15.29
C ALA A 189 1.04 -10.58 -15.01
N CYS A 190 0.56 -10.11 -13.86
CA CYS A 190 -0.86 -10.15 -13.51
C CYS A 190 -1.72 -9.34 -14.49
N VAL A 191 -1.31 -8.11 -14.81
CA VAL A 191 -2.05 -7.25 -15.74
C VAL A 191 -2.05 -7.81 -17.15
N GLN A 192 -0.90 -8.31 -17.63
CA GLN A 192 -0.80 -8.94 -18.95
C GLN A 192 -1.61 -10.24 -19.06
N ASN A 193 -1.77 -10.98 -17.97
CA ASN A 193 -2.67 -12.13 -17.92
C ASN A 193 -4.16 -11.73 -18.01
N ILE A 194 -4.53 -10.55 -17.49
CA ILE A 194 -5.90 -10.01 -17.58
C ILE A 194 -6.15 -9.40 -18.98
N ASN A 195 -5.19 -8.65 -19.49
CA ASN A 195 -5.24 -7.96 -20.78
C ASN A 195 -3.92 -8.15 -21.54
N PRO A 196 -3.81 -9.15 -22.41
CA PRO A 196 -2.57 -9.44 -23.16
C PRO A 196 -2.13 -8.31 -24.11
N THR A 197 -3.03 -7.39 -24.47
CA THR A 197 -2.75 -6.29 -25.42
C THR A 197 -2.32 -5.00 -24.72
N VAL A 198 -2.31 -4.99 -23.37
CA VAL A 198 -1.98 -3.79 -22.60
C VAL A 198 -0.52 -3.36 -22.81
N ARG A 199 -0.30 -2.07 -22.94
CA ARG A 199 1.02 -1.46 -22.88
C ARG A 199 1.36 -1.17 -21.44
N TYR A 200 2.28 -1.93 -20.89
CA TYR A 200 2.76 -1.75 -19.52
C TYR A 200 3.92 -0.74 -19.50
N HIS A 201 3.80 0.27 -18.63
CA HIS A 201 4.82 1.28 -18.36
C HIS A 201 5.40 1.03 -16.96
N PHE A 202 6.70 0.81 -16.90
CA PHE A 202 7.40 0.69 -15.62
C PHE A 202 7.63 2.10 -15.07
N CYS A 203 7.10 2.40 -13.90
CA CYS A 203 7.25 3.69 -13.24
C CYS A 203 7.18 3.50 -11.73
N ASN A 204 8.30 3.75 -11.06
CA ASN A 204 8.39 3.69 -9.61
C ASN A 204 7.71 4.89 -8.94
N GLU A 205 7.47 4.79 -7.65
CA GLU A 205 6.91 5.86 -6.83
C GLU A 205 7.95 6.44 -5.88
N THR A 206 7.90 7.75 -5.72
CA THR A 206 8.60 8.47 -4.66
C THR A 206 7.91 8.19 -3.33
N LEU A 207 8.68 7.86 -2.31
CA LEU A 207 8.16 7.61 -0.96
C LEU A 207 8.06 8.91 -0.16
N ARG A 208 7.58 8.82 1.09
CA ARG A 208 7.40 9.98 1.96
C ARG A 208 8.75 10.60 2.34
N GLU A 209 8.83 11.92 2.32
CA GLU A 209 10.07 12.70 2.48
C GLU A 209 10.90 12.35 3.72
N PRO A 210 10.38 12.11 4.94
CA PRO A 210 11.21 11.82 6.11
C PRO A 210 12.13 10.60 5.99
N PHE A 211 11.82 9.65 5.09
CA PHE A 211 12.61 8.42 4.94
C PHE A 211 13.88 8.57 4.07
N TYR A 212 14.05 9.71 3.41
CA TYR A 212 15.29 10.02 2.69
C TYR A 212 16.37 10.62 3.59
N GLN A 213 16.00 10.95 4.82
CA GLN A 213 16.88 11.54 5.84
C GLN A 213 17.20 10.47 6.88
N ASP A 214 18.39 10.55 7.44
CA ASP A 214 18.93 9.61 8.43
C ASP A 214 19.29 8.23 7.84
N SER A 215 19.98 7.46 8.65
CA SER A 215 20.39 6.10 8.33
C SER A 215 20.38 5.25 9.59
N TRP A 216 19.94 4.01 9.44
CA TRP A 216 19.99 3.01 10.50
C TRP A 216 21.44 2.65 10.87
N SER A 217 21.67 2.42 12.14
CA SER A 217 22.94 1.95 12.68
C SER A 217 22.70 0.90 13.76
N TYR A 218 23.51 -0.15 13.74
CA TYR A 218 23.47 -1.16 14.78
C TYR A 218 23.79 -0.60 16.16
N GLU A 219 24.65 0.41 16.26
CA GLU A 219 25.01 1.03 17.53
C GLU A 219 23.80 1.67 18.23
N THR A 220 22.92 2.32 17.45
CA THR A 220 21.79 3.10 17.98
C THR A 220 20.48 2.32 18.04
N CYS A 221 20.37 1.19 17.38
CA CYS A 221 19.15 0.39 17.41
C CYS A 221 18.96 -0.33 18.75
N GLN A 222 17.71 -0.65 19.07
CA GLN A 222 17.38 -1.52 20.19
C GLN A 222 17.60 -2.97 19.78
N LYS A 223 18.54 -3.66 20.44
CA LYS A 223 18.88 -5.04 20.14
C LYS A 223 17.66 -5.94 20.32
N HIS A 224 17.53 -6.93 19.44
CA HIS A 224 16.43 -7.89 19.40
C HIS A 224 15.03 -7.26 19.28
N ARG A 225 14.94 -5.95 18.88
CA ARG A 225 13.65 -5.31 18.58
C ARG A 225 13.23 -5.60 17.14
N ILE A 226 12.07 -6.22 16.97
CA ILE A 226 11.41 -6.43 15.69
C ILE A 226 10.39 -5.33 15.48
N PHE A 227 10.33 -4.76 14.28
CA PHE A 227 9.27 -3.85 13.87
C PHE A 227 8.50 -4.41 12.67
N ALA A 228 7.16 -4.37 12.73
CA ALA A 228 6.27 -4.68 11.61
C ALA A 228 5.34 -3.50 11.36
N SER A 229 5.07 -3.18 10.09
CA SER A 229 4.32 -1.96 9.73
C SER A 229 2.80 -2.07 9.87
N SER A 230 2.24 -3.26 10.08
CA SER A 230 0.79 -3.45 10.19
C SER A 230 0.40 -4.82 10.74
N CYS A 231 -0.69 -4.86 11.52
CA CYS A 231 -1.34 -6.08 12.00
C CYS A 231 -2.86 -6.12 11.69
N VAL A 232 -3.37 -5.18 10.87
CA VAL A 232 -4.82 -4.88 10.79
C VAL A 232 -5.62 -5.94 10.05
N TYR A 233 -5.05 -6.55 9.02
CA TYR A 233 -5.74 -7.50 8.14
C TYR A 233 -5.00 -8.83 8.05
N PRO A 234 -5.72 -9.95 7.83
CA PRO A 234 -5.09 -11.26 7.66
C PRO A 234 -3.98 -11.30 6.60
N VAL A 235 -4.16 -10.59 5.47
CA VAL A 235 -3.16 -10.50 4.39
C VAL A 235 -1.82 -9.92 4.83
N LYS A 236 -1.78 -9.20 5.97
CA LYS A 236 -0.52 -8.70 6.54
C LYS A 236 0.27 -9.76 7.30
N GLY A 237 -0.26 -10.99 7.42
CA GLY A 237 0.46 -12.14 7.91
C GLY A 237 0.97 -12.06 9.36
N PHE A 238 0.45 -11.13 10.17
CA PHE A 238 0.93 -10.90 11.52
C PHE A 238 0.81 -12.15 12.42
N HIS A 239 -0.15 -13.03 12.13
CA HIS A 239 -0.28 -14.34 12.80
C HIS A 239 0.93 -15.25 12.57
N TYR A 240 1.56 -15.23 11.39
CA TYR A 240 2.81 -15.94 11.13
C TYR A 240 3.99 -15.33 11.88
N LEU A 241 4.01 -13.99 11.99
CA LEU A 241 5.04 -13.30 12.78
C LEU A 241 4.94 -13.66 14.26
N LEU A 242 3.74 -13.75 14.83
CA LEU A 242 3.56 -14.18 16.23
C LEU A 242 4.09 -15.61 16.47
N GLU A 243 3.85 -16.53 15.53
CA GLU A 243 4.38 -17.89 15.62
C GLU A 243 5.91 -17.94 15.53
N ALA A 244 6.50 -17.13 14.63
CA ALA A 244 7.95 -17.00 14.50
C ALA A 244 8.55 -16.32 15.73
N PHE A 245 7.90 -15.28 16.25
CA PHE A 245 8.37 -14.51 17.42
C PHE A 245 8.39 -15.37 18.68
N ALA A 246 7.42 -16.26 18.87
CA ALA A 246 7.42 -17.21 19.97
C ALA A 246 8.73 -18.03 20.04
N LYS A 247 9.23 -18.51 18.87
CA LYS A 247 10.51 -19.24 18.78
C LYS A 247 11.71 -18.35 19.07
N LEU A 248 11.65 -17.09 18.69
CA LEU A 248 12.73 -16.12 18.92
C LEU A 248 12.86 -15.76 20.40
N VAL A 249 11.75 -15.60 21.12
CA VAL A 249 11.74 -15.30 22.56
C VAL A 249 12.36 -16.43 23.40
N GLU A 250 12.26 -17.69 22.96
CA GLU A 250 12.95 -18.81 23.63
C GLU A 250 14.47 -18.65 23.60
N LYS A 251 15.02 -18.10 22.52
CA LYS A 251 16.47 -17.88 22.35
C LYS A 251 16.93 -16.50 22.84
N TYR A 252 16.08 -15.49 22.65
CA TYR A 252 16.32 -14.09 22.99
C TYR A 252 15.24 -13.59 23.99
N PRO A 253 15.40 -13.86 25.29
CA PRO A 253 14.39 -13.52 26.29
C PRO A 253 14.10 -12.02 26.43
N ASP A 254 14.96 -11.16 25.90
CA ASP A 254 14.80 -9.70 25.82
C ASP A 254 14.16 -9.21 24.52
N ALA A 255 13.87 -10.12 23.58
CA ALA A 255 13.26 -9.74 22.30
C ALA A 255 11.89 -9.07 22.47
N THR A 256 11.67 -8.02 21.68
CA THR A 256 10.42 -7.25 21.65
C THR A 256 9.89 -7.12 20.22
N LEU A 257 8.56 -7.01 20.09
CA LEU A 257 7.87 -6.81 18.82
C LEU A 257 7.00 -5.57 18.88
N ALA A 258 7.30 -4.60 18.02
CA ALA A 258 6.54 -3.36 17.92
C ALA A 258 5.71 -3.34 16.62
N VAL A 259 4.47 -2.88 16.71
CA VAL A 259 3.57 -2.76 15.56
C VAL A 259 2.59 -1.60 15.72
N PRO A 260 2.38 -0.73 14.70
CA PRO A 260 1.33 0.26 14.72
C PRO A 260 -0.04 -0.39 14.51
N GLY A 261 -1.06 0.23 15.05
CA GLY A 261 -2.43 -0.22 14.86
C GLY A 261 -3.27 -0.16 16.13
N LYS A 262 -4.48 -0.69 16.03
CA LYS A 262 -5.39 -0.80 17.16
C LYS A 262 -4.90 -1.86 18.13
N ASP A 263 -4.90 -1.55 19.42
CA ASP A 263 -4.57 -2.50 20.45
C ASP A 263 -5.59 -3.65 20.49
N PHE A 264 -5.12 -4.84 20.15
CA PHE A 264 -5.87 -6.08 20.19
C PHE A 264 -5.51 -6.94 21.43
N CYS A 265 -4.46 -6.58 22.17
CA CYS A 265 -4.00 -7.32 23.34
C CYS A 265 -4.77 -6.92 24.60
N LYS A 266 -4.94 -5.61 24.85
CA LYS A 266 -5.54 -5.09 26.07
C LYS A 266 -7.03 -4.78 25.89
N LEU A 267 -7.89 -5.74 26.27
CA LEU A 267 -9.34 -5.58 26.30
C LEU A 267 -9.83 -5.34 27.73
N ASP A 268 -9.36 -4.25 28.32
CA ASP A 268 -9.62 -3.84 29.70
C ASP A 268 -11.05 -3.34 29.95
N THR A 269 -11.79 -2.99 28.87
CA THR A 269 -13.16 -2.53 28.96
C THR A 269 -14.13 -3.40 28.15
N TRP A 270 -15.40 -3.45 28.55
CA TRP A 270 -16.44 -4.16 27.81
C TRP A 270 -16.68 -3.56 26.41
N GLN A 271 -16.51 -2.24 26.26
CA GLN A 271 -16.62 -1.57 24.97
C GLN A 271 -15.52 -2.03 24.00
N LYS A 272 -14.27 -2.21 24.46
CA LYS A 272 -13.18 -2.74 23.63
C LYS A 272 -13.49 -4.18 23.19
N ARG A 273 -14.03 -5.02 24.09
CA ARG A 273 -14.45 -6.41 23.76
C ARG A 273 -15.55 -6.44 22.70
N LEU A 274 -16.53 -5.53 22.76
CA LEU A 274 -17.59 -5.43 21.74
C LEU A 274 -17.07 -4.95 20.38
N ARG A 275 -15.92 -4.27 20.33
CA ARG A 275 -15.29 -3.76 19.10
C ARG A 275 -14.21 -4.68 18.54
N GLU A 276 -13.98 -5.83 19.15
CA GLU A 276 -12.99 -6.81 18.71
C GLU A 276 -13.47 -7.50 17.42
N SER A 277 -12.63 -7.56 16.37
CA SER A 277 -12.89 -8.36 15.17
C SER A 277 -12.52 -9.84 15.38
N SER A 278 -12.96 -10.72 14.47
CA SER A 278 -12.56 -12.14 14.50
C SER A 278 -11.04 -12.29 14.40
N TYR A 279 -10.39 -11.44 13.59
CA TYR A 279 -8.95 -11.46 13.44
C TYR A 279 -8.22 -10.94 14.69
N ASP A 280 -8.68 -9.79 15.27
CA ASP A 280 -8.12 -9.28 16.54
C ASP A 280 -8.18 -10.35 17.63
N ARG A 281 -9.34 -11.04 17.76
CA ARG A 281 -9.53 -12.15 18.72
C ARG A 281 -8.56 -13.30 18.45
N TYR A 282 -8.31 -13.62 17.18
CA TYR A 282 -7.36 -14.67 16.82
C TYR A 282 -5.92 -14.28 17.20
N LEU A 283 -5.49 -13.07 16.87
CA LEU A 283 -4.18 -12.56 17.25
C LEU A 283 -3.99 -12.57 18.78
N ARG A 284 -4.99 -12.07 19.54
CA ARG A 284 -4.94 -12.10 21.00
C ARG A 284 -4.79 -13.52 21.56
N LYS A 285 -5.54 -14.47 21.02
CA LYS A 285 -5.40 -15.89 21.43
C LYS A 285 -4.03 -16.47 21.10
N LEU A 286 -3.37 -16.02 20.03
CA LEU A 286 -1.99 -16.44 19.74
C LEU A 286 -1.01 -15.82 20.73
N VAL A 287 -1.19 -14.54 21.10
CA VAL A 287 -0.40 -13.87 22.14
C VAL A 287 -0.53 -14.60 23.47
N GLU A 288 -1.76 -14.92 23.92
CA GLU A 288 -2.05 -15.71 25.12
C GLU A 288 -1.43 -17.12 25.03
N LYS A 289 -1.58 -17.80 23.90
CA LYS A 289 -1.05 -19.17 23.67
C LYS A 289 0.47 -19.24 23.79
N TYR A 290 1.16 -18.20 23.31
CA TYR A 290 2.62 -18.16 23.26
C TYR A 290 3.24 -17.36 24.39
N HIS A 291 2.44 -16.82 25.36
CA HIS A 291 2.88 -16.02 26.51
C HIS A 291 3.70 -14.78 26.09
N LEU A 292 3.17 -14.00 25.13
CA LEU A 292 3.86 -12.85 24.53
C LEU A 292 3.32 -11.51 25.02
N GLU A 293 2.45 -11.47 26.03
CA GLU A 293 1.69 -10.29 26.47
C GLU A 293 2.62 -9.09 26.81
N ASP A 294 3.74 -9.35 27.45
CA ASP A 294 4.71 -8.34 27.89
C ASP A 294 5.81 -8.07 26.85
N ARG A 295 5.72 -8.70 25.65
CA ARG A 295 6.73 -8.62 24.59
C ARG A 295 6.28 -7.86 23.37
N ILE A 296 4.99 -7.50 23.31
CA ILE A 296 4.39 -6.84 22.16
C ILE A 296 3.98 -5.43 22.51
N GLU A 297 4.49 -4.47 21.77
CA GLU A 297 4.19 -3.06 21.87
C GLU A 297 3.25 -2.62 20.72
N ILE A 298 2.02 -2.25 21.07
CA ILE A 298 1.04 -1.72 20.11
C ILE A 298 1.10 -0.20 20.14
N LEU A 299 1.57 0.41 19.05
CA LEU A 299 1.99 1.82 18.99
C LEU A 299 0.85 2.80 18.65
N GLY A 300 -0.37 2.31 18.35
CA GLY A 300 -1.45 3.19 17.86
C GLY A 300 -1.20 3.65 16.42
N SER A 301 -1.77 4.81 16.07
CA SER A 301 -1.53 5.44 14.77
C SER A 301 -0.27 6.29 14.83
N LEU A 302 0.63 6.09 13.87
CA LEU A 302 1.91 6.80 13.78
C LEU A 302 1.92 7.77 12.60
N SER A 303 2.50 8.94 12.79
CA SER A 303 2.89 9.84 11.70
C SER A 303 4.07 9.27 10.90
N ALA A 304 4.38 9.86 9.73
CA ALA A 304 5.55 9.46 8.94
C ALA A 304 6.85 9.57 9.75
N GLN A 305 7.00 10.65 10.52
CA GLN A 305 8.17 10.86 11.38
C GLN A 305 8.28 9.78 12.48
N GLN A 306 7.17 9.47 13.15
CA GLN A 306 7.15 8.42 14.16
C GLN A 306 7.40 7.03 13.57
N MET A 307 6.90 6.76 12.35
CA MET A 307 7.22 5.53 11.63
C MET A 307 8.73 5.42 11.35
N LYS A 308 9.35 6.51 10.87
CA LYS A 308 10.82 6.57 10.67
C LYS A 308 11.58 6.22 11.94
N GLU A 309 11.20 6.79 13.07
CA GLU A 309 11.81 6.50 14.36
C GLU A 309 11.71 5.01 14.72
N GLN A 310 10.56 4.37 14.45
CA GLN A 310 10.40 2.94 14.71
C GLN A 310 11.31 2.07 13.81
N TYR A 311 11.49 2.43 12.54
CA TYR A 311 12.45 1.74 11.67
C TYR A 311 13.89 1.89 12.17
N LEU A 312 14.29 3.09 12.56
CA LEU A 312 15.64 3.36 13.07
C LEU A 312 15.93 2.66 14.40
N MET A 313 14.91 2.55 15.27
CA MET A 313 15.02 1.83 16.54
C MET A 313 15.02 0.31 16.38
N ALA A 314 14.45 -0.23 15.30
CA ALA A 314 14.34 -1.68 15.12
C ALA A 314 15.71 -2.31 14.82
N ASN A 315 15.98 -3.48 15.37
CA ASN A 315 17.10 -4.33 14.94
C ASN A 315 16.79 -4.97 13.58
N VAL A 316 15.51 -5.24 13.31
CA VAL A 316 15.04 -5.78 12.03
C VAL A 316 13.60 -5.32 11.74
N PHE A 317 13.34 -4.95 10.49
CA PHE A 317 12.00 -4.78 9.96
C PHE A 317 11.50 -6.09 9.36
N VAL A 318 10.26 -6.49 9.68
CA VAL A 318 9.63 -7.71 9.17
C VAL A 318 8.39 -7.37 8.38
N LEU A 319 8.31 -7.89 7.14
CA LEU A 319 7.13 -7.86 6.28
C LEU A 319 6.59 -9.29 6.09
N PRO A 320 5.65 -9.76 6.94
CA PRO A 320 5.19 -11.15 6.93
C PRO A 320 3.96 -11.38 6.05
N SER A 321 3.67 -10.46 5.13
CA SER A 321 2.45 -10.45 4.32
C SER A 321 2.25 -11.72 3.49
N THR A 322 0.98 -12.09 3.23
CA THR A 322 0.62 -13.23 2.37
C THR A 322 0.50 -12.84 0.90
N ILE A 323 0.37 -11.56 0.60
CA ILE A 323 0.44 -10.97 -0.73
C ILE A 323 0.79 -9.48 -0.64
N GLU A 324 1.66 -9.01 -1.52
CA GLU A 324 2.01 -7.60 -1.69
C GLU A 324 2.30 -7.31 -3.17
N ASN A 325 2.05 -6.08 -3.62
CA ASN A 325 2.55 -5.65 -4.93
C ASN A 325 3.95 -5.05 -4.75
N SER A 326 4.02 -3.84 -4.26
CA SER A 326 5.22 -3.06 -4.07
C SER A 326 5.08 -2.32 -2.73
N PRO A 327 5.40 -3.00 -1.61
CA PRO A 327 5.11 -2.48 -0.27
C PRO A 327 5.97 -1.27 0.08
N ASN A 328 5.34 -0.08 0.12
CA ASN A 328 6.02 1.18 0.48
C ASN A 328 6.72 1.08 1.84
N SER A 329 6.14 0.35 2.79
CA SER A 329 6.76 0.14 4.10
C SER A 329 8.12 -0.58 4.05
N MET A 330 8.31 -1.49 3.09
CA MET A 330 9.61 -2.13 2.87
C MET A 330 10.58 -1.16 2.17
N GLY A 331 10.11 -0.40 1.18
CA GLY A 331 10.90 0.66 0.55
C GLY A 331 11.39 1.71 1.56
N GLU A 332 10.54 2.11 2.52
CA GLU A 332 10.88 3.02 3.60
C GLU A 332 11.95 2.44 4.54
N ALA A 333 11.81 1.18 4.94
CA ALA A 333 12.83 0.48 5.73
C ALA A 333 14.16 0.39 4.98
N MET A 334 14.11 0.04 3.70
CA MET A 334 15.31 -0.04 2.84
C MET A 334 15.97 1.32 2.66
N LEU A 335 15.22 2.42 2.44
CA LEU A 335 15.79 3.77 2.32
C LEU A 335 16.61 4.17 3.55
N LEU A 336 16.16 3.79 4.73
CA LEU A 336 16.85 4.01 5.99
C LEU A 336 18.02 3.03 6.22
N GLY A 337 18.09 1.94 5.46
CA GLY A 337 19.08 0.88 5.67
C GLY A 337 18.73 -0.05 6.84
N THR A 338 17.50 -0.04 7.32
CA THR A 338 17.03 -0.99 8.35
C THR A 338 17.04 -2.40 7.77
N PRO A 339 17.71 -3.38 8.41
CA PRO A 339 17.72 -4.77 7.93
C PRO A 339 16.31 -5.32 7.75
N CYS A 340 16.04 -5.95 6.60
CA CYS A 340 14.71 -6.40 6.21
C CYS A 340 14.62 -7.93 6.12
N VAL A 341 13.53 -8.48 6.67
CA VAL A 341 13.11 -9.87 6.43
C VAL A 341 11.70 -9.85 5.89
N ALA A 342 11.48 -10.32 4.66
CA ALA A 342 10.20 -10.23 3.97
C ALA A 342 9.74 -11.59 3.44
N SER A 343 8.44 -11.81 3.38
CA SER A 343 7.86 -12.98 2.72
C SER A 343 8.02 -12.90 1.20
N ASP A 344 8.32 -14.02 0.55
CA ASP A 344 8.40 -14.13 -0.92
C ASP A 344 6.99 -14.21 -1.51
N VAL A 345 6.39 -13.03 -1.72
CA VAL A 345 5.03 -12.90 -2.25
C VAL A 345 4.94 -11.72 -3.21
N GLY A 346 4.18 -11.90 -4.29
CA GLY A 346 3.92 -10.83 -5.24
C GLY A 346 5.19 -10.19 -5.79
N GLY A 347 5.32 -8.88 -5.66
CA GLY A 347 6.44 -8.10 -6.17
C GLY A 347 7.61 -7.92 -5.20
N VAL A 348 7.59 -8.56 -4.03
CA VAL A 348 8.65 -8.39 -3.00
C VAL A 348 10.03 -8.72 -3.54
N SER A 349 10.18 -9.83 -4.27
CA SER A 349 11.48 -10.24 -4.84
C SER A 349 11.99 -9.34 -5.97
N THR A 350 11.15 -8.46 -6.53
CA THR A 350 11.58 -7.38 -7.44
C THR A 350 12.25 -6.24 -6.67
N MET A 351 11.85 -6.03 -5.41
CA MET A 351 12.29 -4.90 -4.58
C MET A 351 13.46 -5.23 -3.67
N LEU A 352 13.56 -6.47 -3.17
CA LEU A 352 14.55 -6.89 -2.17
C LEU A 352 15.33 -8.10 -2.64
N LYS A 353 16.64 -7.95 -2.79
CA LYS A 353 17.53 -9.03 -3.24
C LYS A 353 17.94 -9.92 -2.07
N HIS A 354 17.53 -11.18 -2.15
CA HIS A 354 17.80 -12.17 -1.11
C HIS A 354 19.30 -12.39 -0.86
N TYR A 355 19.74 -12.43 0.41
CA TYR A 355 21.10 -12.51 0.92
C TYR A 355 21.97 -11.25 0.73
N GLU A 356 21.65 -10.36 -0.21
CA GLU A 356 22.45 -9.17 -0.47
C GLU A 356 21.89 -7.92 0.24
N GLU A 357 20.56 -7.74 0.18
CA GLU A 357 19.87 -6.54 0.66
C GLU A 357 18.94 -6.83 1.85
N GLY A 358 18.70 -8.10 2.10
CA GLY A 358 17.81 -8.60 3.15
C GLY A 358 17.59 -10.10 3.01
N PHE A 359 16.62 -10.61 3.76
CA PHE A 359 16.22 -12.00 3.62
C PHE A 359 14.79 -12.12 3.13
N VAL A 360 14.58 -12.97 2.14
CA VAL A 360 13.26 -13.31 1.60
C VAL A 360 12.97 -14.76 1.95
N TYR A 361 11.76 -15.06 2.45
CA TYR A 361 11.37 -16.39 2.91
C TYR A 361 10.01 -16.79 2.39
N GLN A 362 9.73 -18.09 2.30
CA GLN A 362 8.42 -18.63 1.93
C GLN A 362 7.34 -18.17 2.92
N SER A 363 6.30 -17.49 2.46
CA SER A 363 5.28 -16.82 3.29
C SER A 363 4.60 -17.70 4.34
N THR A 364 4.41 -18.99 4.03
CA THR A 364 3.76 -19.98 4.92
C THR A 364 4.72 -20.68 5.87
N ALA A 365 5.98 -20.21 6.00
CA ALA A 365 7.04 -20.83 6.77
C ALA A 365 7.51 -19.96 7.94
N PRO A 366 6.74 -19.83 9.04
CA PRO A 366 7.14 -19.01 10.19
C PRO A 366 8.47 -19.46 10.83
N TYR A 367 8.85 -20.72 10.68
CA TYR A 367 10.16 -21.25 11.10
C TYR A 367 11.30 -20.63 10.26
N MET A 368 11.09 -20.36 8.96
CA MET A 368 12.08 -19.67 8.13
C MET A 368 12.14 -18.18 8.45
N LEU A 369 11.01 -17.57 8.76
CA LEU A 369 10.98 -16.19 9.27
C LEU A 369 11.81 -16.09 10.56
N ALA A 370 11.58 -16.97 11.53
CA ALA A 370 12.37 -17.01 12.77
C ALA A 370 13.87 -17.23 12.49
N HIS A 371 14.20 -18.14 11.57
CA HIS A 371 15.59 -18.40 11.16
C HIS A 371 16.28 -17.17 10.60
N TYR A 372 15.63 -16.39 9.70
CA TYR A 372 16.26 -15.20 9.11
C TYR A 372 16.32 -14.02 10.07
N VAL A 373 15.34 -13.85 10.96
CA VAL A 373 15.43 -12.86 12.04
C VAL A 373 16.57 -13.21 12.99
N ASP A 374 16.71 -14.48 13.38
CA ASP A 374 17.85 -14.98 14.18
C ASP A 374 19.21 -14.66 13.51
N ARG A 375 19.30 -14.85 12.20
CA ARG A 375 20.52 -14.49 11.45
C ARG A 375 20.82 -12.99 11.49
N ILE A 376 19.81 -12.12 11.34
CA ILE A 376 20.00 -10.66 11.47
C ILE A 376 20.53 -10.32 12.88
N PHE A 377 19.92 -10.89 13.92
CA PHE A 377 20.37 -10.67 15.30
C PHE A 377 21.83 -11.12 15.50
N ALA A 378 22.20 -12.28 14.97
CA ALA A 378 23.55 -12.83 15.07
C ALA A 378 24.59 -12.10 14.20
N MET A 379 24.19 -11.34 13.17
CA MET A 379 25.08 -10.52 12.36
C MET A 379 25.61 -9.29 13.11
N GLU A 380 24.88 -8.83 14.13
CA GLU A 380 25.24 -7.62 14.88
C GLU A 380 25.54 -6.43 13.95
N ALA A 381 26.68 -5.74 14.10
CA ALA A 381 27.11 -4.64 13.23
C ALA A 381 27.28 -5.07 11.76
N GLY A 382 27.50 -6.35 11.49
CA GLY A 382 27.57 -6.88 10.11
C GLY A 382 26.28 -6.69 9.32
N ALA A 383 25.13 -6.53 9.97
CA ALA A 383 23.84 -6.23 9.33
C ALA A 383 23.83 -4.86 8.63
N GLU A 384 24.70 -3.92 9.00
CA GLU A 384 24.83 -2.61 8.34
C GLU A 384 25.23 -2.75 6.85
N THR A 385 26.09 -3.71 6.51
CA THR A 385 26.47 -3.95 5.12
C THR A 385 25.26 -4.30 4.25
N MET A 386 24.39 -5.17 4.76
CA MET A 386 23.15 -5.55 4.09
C MET A 386 22.17 -4.36 4.02
N GLY A 387 22.01 -3.61 5.11
CA GLY A 387 21.22 -2.40 5.16
C GLY A 387 21.68 -1.32 4.18
N HIS A 388 22.99 -1.09 4.05
CA HIS A 388 23.57 -0.15 3.08
C HIS A 388 23.30 -0.58 1.63
N ALA A 389 23.41 -1.87 1.32
CA ALA A 389 23.07 -2.39 -0.02
C ALA A 389 21.59 -2.16 -0.35
N ALA A 390 20.69 -2.45 0.60
CA ALA A 390 19.27 -2.18 0.48
C ALA A 390 18.98 -0.67 0.28
N ALA A 391 19.63 0.20 1.06
CA ALA A 391 19.47 1.66 0.94
C ALA A 391 19.96 2.18 -0.42
N ALA A 392 21.09 1.68 -0.92
CA ALA A 392 21.59 2.05 -2.24
C ALA A 392 20.63 1.64 -3.37
N HIS A 393 20.00 0.47 -3.26
CA HIS A 393 18.94 0.04 -4.19
C HIS A 393 17.69 0.92 -4.07
N ALA A 394 17.16 1.08 -2.87
CA ALA A 394 15.93 1.86 -2.64
C ALA A 394 16.07 3.33 -3.06
N ARG A 395 17.25 3.95 -2.87
CA ARG A 395 17.50 5.32 -3.34
C ARG A 395 17.46 5.47 -4.85
N ARG A 396 17.83 4.43 -5.61
CA ARG A 396 17.65 4.42 -7.08
C ARG A 396 16.18 4.20 -7.46
N THR A 397 15.53 3.24 -6.84
CA THR A 397 14.13 2.88 -7.11
C THR A 397 13.18 4.04 -6.79
N HIS A 398 13.42 4.74 -5.68
CA HIS A 398 12.55 5.78 -5.17
C HIS A 398 13.13 7.19 -5.37
N ALA A 399 14.02 7.37 -6.36
CA ALA A 399 14.63 8.67 -6.68
C ALA A 399 13.56 9.66 -7.20
N PRO A 400 13.28 10.79 -6.49
CA PRO A 400 12.16 11.66 -6.81
C PRO A 400 12.20 12.21 -8.24
N ASP A 401 13.35 12.77 -8.65
CA ASP A 401 13.49 13.38 -9.98
C ASP A 401 13.35 12.34 -11.10
N THR A 402 13.95 11.15 -10.95
CA THR A 402 13.86 10.06 -11.92
C THR A 402 12.42 9.56 -12.04
N ASN A 403 11.74 9.38 -10.92
CA ASN A 403 10.37 8.86 -10.90
C ASN A 403 9.39 9.87 -11.51
N LEU A 404 9.60 11.17 -11.28
CA LEU A 404 8.81 12.22 -11.94
C LEU A 404 9.04 12.23 -13.44
N ASP A 405 10.30 12.17 -13.89
CA ASP A 405 10.63 12.14 -15.32
C ASP A 405 10.04 10.92 -16.02
N ASP A 406 10.06 9.74 -15.39
CA ASP A 406 9.47 8.51 -15.94
C ASP A 406 7.94 8.58 -15.96
N LEU A 407 7.32 9.22 -14.97
CA LEU A 407 5.89 9.51 -14.97
C LEU A 407 5.51 10.41 -16.16
N LEU A 408 6.25 11.49 -16.36
CA LEU A 408 5.99 12.43 -17.47
C LEU A 408 6.25 11.80 -18.85
N LYS A 409 7.30 10.97 -18.99
CA LYS A 409 7.53 10.17 -20.21
C LYS A 409 6.36 9.23 -20.48
N THR A 410 5.80 8.61 -19.43
CA THR A 410 4.62 7.76 -19.56
C THR A 410 3.42 8.57 -20.06
N TYR A 411 3.19 9.76 -19.50
CA TYR A 411 2.11 10.64 -19.97
C TYR A 411 2.30 11.06 -21.42
N ASP A 412 3.51 11.40 -21.84
CA ASP A 412 3.81 11.73 -23.23
C ASP A 412 3.55 10.53 -24.19
N ALA A 413 3.89 9.31 -23.74
CA ALA A 413 3.63 8.10 -24.52
C ALA A 413 2.12 7.82 -24.68
N VAL A 414 1.33 8.04 -23.61
CA VAL A 414 -0.13 7.91 -23.63
C VAL A 414 -0.75 8.96 -24.55
N ALA A 415 -0.37 10.23 -24.41
CA ALA A 415 -0.89 11.33 -25.21
C ALA A 415 -0.58 11.14 -26.71
N LYS A 416 0.64 10.71 -27.05
CA LYS A 416 1.03 10.42 -28.45
C LYS A 416 0.25 9.23 -29.04
N ALA A 417 0.02 8.18 -28.26
CA ALA A 417 -0.76 7.02 -28.72
C ALA A 417 -2.21 7.42 -29.02
N ALA A 418 -2.80 8.29 -28.22
CA ALA A 418 -4.15 8.81 -28.42
C ALA A 418 -4.28 9.72 -29.67
N GLN A 419 -3.19 10.37 -30.12
CA GLN A 419 -3.16 11.22 -31.31
C GLN A 419 -2.88 10.43 -32.59
N GLY A 420 -2.15 9.31 -32.51
CA GLY A 420 -1.76 8.46 -33.65
C GLY A 420 -2.76 7.37 -34.01
N GLY A 421 -3.86 7.26 -33.32
CA GLY A 421 -4.93 6.27 -33.51
C GLY A 421 -6.06 6.73 -34.43
N VAL A 422 -5.75 7.58 -35.46
CA VAL A 422 -6.65 7.94 -36.56
C VAL A 422 -6.24 7.19 -37.80
#